data_a2757dd7046db6a83e05c2c9636b1b4c
#
_entry.id   a2757dd7046db6a83e05c2c9636b1b4c
#
_cell.length_a   1.000
_cell.length_b   1.000
_cell.length_c   1.000
_cell.angle_alpha   90.00
_cell.angle_beta   90.00
_cell.angle_gamma   90.00
#
_symmetry.space_group_name_H-M   'P 1'
#
loop_
_entity.id
_entity.type
_entity.pdbx_description
1 polymer ?
#
loop_
_entity_poly.entity_id
_entity_poly.type
_entity_poly.pdbx_seq_one_letter_code
_entity_poly.pdbx_strand_id
1 'polypeptide(L)'
;NSPKEIADKTFLYLHTSYPEKGGWDIEEGILSNNLSGKVLCTYVCRGCSHWSPSKYRGPIKRCQKCGQRSAFMPNVGHGLSIEELIKVYNLFDLYVQYAICEGFGMPQVEAACCGVPVAAVNYSAMEDVVKHTNGYPIKVQKMFRELNTNAERAYPSNEHLAEIIETHFSKDEKFREQKSKDVRQGT
;
A
#
# COMPACT_ATOMS: atom_id res chain seq x y z
N ASN A 1 9.21 7.75 -19.96
CA ASN A 1 8.47 8.71 -19.14
C ASN A 1 9.45 9.47 -18.26
N SER A 2 9.27 10.79 -18.11
CA SER A 2 10.03 11.57 -17.13
C SER A 2 9.51 11.32 -15.70
N PRO A 3 10.30 11.57 -14.64
CA PRO A 3 9.83 11.45 -13.25
C PRO A 3 8.53 12.20 -12.99
N LYS A 4 8.36 13.37 -13.58
CA LYS A 4 7.12 14.16 -13.48
C LYS A 4 5.92 13.47 -14.13
N GLU A 5 6.08 12.89 -15.33
CA GLU A 5 4.99 12.15 -15.99
C GLU A 5 4.57 10.91 -15.19
N ILE A 6 5.53 10.24 -14.56
CA ILE A 6 5.25 9.10 -13.67
C ILE A 6 4.45 9.59 -12.47
N ALA A 7 4.92 10.63 -11.76
CA ALA A 7 4.25 11.19 -10.61
C ALA A 7 2.82 11.68 -10.94
N ASP A 8 2.62 12.31 -12.11
CA ASP A 8 1.31 12.81 -12.55
C ASP A 8 0.30 11.68 -12.81
N LYS A 9 0.75 10.48 -13.16
CA LYS A 9 -0.10 9.31 -13.42
C LYS A 9 -0.21 8.35 -12.24
N THR A 10 0.65 8.49 -11.22
CA THR A 10 0.68 7.62 -10.04
C THR A 10 -0.33 8.06 -8.98
N PHE A 11 -0.98 7.09 -8.36
CA PHE A 11 -1.87 7.28 -7.22
C PHE A 11 -1.39 6.42 -6.05
N LEU A 12 -1.46 6.97 -4.84
CA LEU A 12 -1.31 6.19 -3.62
C LEU A 12 -2.67 5.56 -3.27
N TYR A 13 -2.70 4.24 -3.14
CA TYR A 13 -3.90 3.53 -2.68
C TYR A 13 -3.72 3.07 -1.23
N LEU A 14 -4.67 3.41 -0.37
CA LEU A 14 -4.70 3.02 1.02
C LEU A 14 -5.89 2.08 1.29
N HIS A 15 -5.59 0.83 1.64
CA HIS A 15 -6.56 -0.10 2.21
C HIS A 15 -6.28 -0.21 3.71
N THR A 16 -6.91 0.63 4.50
CA THR A 16 -6.63 0.77 5.93
C THR A 16 -7.85 1.30 6.66
N SER A 17 -7.85 1.15 7.97
CA SER A 17 -8.80 1.78 8.87
C SER A 17 -8.41 3.24 9.14
N TYR A 18 -9.40 4.13 9.16
CA TYR A 18 -9.23 5.53 9.54
C TYR A 18 -10.59 6.19 9.82
N PRO A 19 -10.70 7.06 10.86
CA PRO A 19 -9.68 7.34 11.88
C PRO A 19 -9.56 6.23 12.94
N GLU A 20 -8.35 6.04 13.46
CA GLU A 20 -8.08 5.11 14.56
C GLU A 20 -7.35 5.80 15.71
N LYS A 21 -7.70 5.40 16.96
CA LYS A 21 -7.02 5.92 18.14
C LYS A 21 -5.56 5.44 18.16
N GLY A 22 -4.62 6.39 18.17
CA GLY A 22 -3.19 6.11 18.13
C GLY A 22 -2.63 5.76 16.75
N GLY A 23 -3.47 5.78 15.71
CA GLY A 23 -3.04 5.64 14.30
C GLY A 23 -2.53 6.96 13.72
N TRP A 24 -2.01 6.87 12.49
CA TRP A 24 -1.57 8.03 11.73
C TRP A 24 -2.76 8.87 11.25
N ASP A 25 -2.60 10.20 11.28
CA ASP A 25 -3.56 11.11 10.67
C ASP A 25 -3.35 11.16 9.15
N ILE A 26 -4.19 10.39 8.44
CA ILE A 26 -4.13 10.30 6.98
C ILE A 26 -4.48 11.64 6.34
N GLU A 27 -5.44 12.39 6.88
CA GLU A 27 -5.87 13.68 6.34
C GLU A 27 -4.75 14.72 6.43
N GLU A 28 -4.12 14.82 7.59
CA GLU A 28 -2.94 15.67 7.78
C GLU A 28 -1.79 15.25 6.85
N GLY A 29 -1.52 13.95 6.72
CA GLY A 29 -0.51 13.43 5.81
C GLY A 29 -0.77 13.77 4.34
N ILE A 30 -2.03 13.75 3.90
CA ILE A 30 -2.42 14.16 2.54
C ILE A 30 -2.21 15.65 2.32
N LEU A 31 -2.60 16.48 3.29
CA LEU A 31 -2.51 17.94 3.19
C LEU A 31 -1.06 18.43 3.25
N SER A 32 -0.30 17.97 4.23
CA SER A 32 1.10 18.39 4.44
C SER A 32 2.03 17.98 3.30
N ASN A 33 1.69 16.93 2.56
CA ASN A 33 2.46 16.47 1.39
C ASN A 33 1.84 16.86 0.03
N ASN A 34 0.83 17.73 0.00
CA ASN A 34 0.15 18.18 -1.22
C ASN A 34 -0.39 17.03 -2.10
N LEU A 35 -0.89 15.95 -1.47
CA LEU A 35 -1.41 14.77 -2.15
C LEU A 35 -2.91 14.81 -2.42
N SER A 36 -3.57 15.97 -2.28
CA SER A 36 -4.99 16.13 -2.56
C SER A 36 -5.36 15.65 -3.96
N GLY A 37 -6.30 14.71 -4.04
CA GLY A 37 -6.72 14.09 -5.30
C GLY A 37 -5.80 13.00 -5.85
N LYS A 38 -4.67 12.71 -5.18
CA LYS A 38 -3.70 11.64 -5.51
C LYS A 38 -3.84 10.39 -4.63
N VAL A 39 -4.68 10.44 -3.61
CA VAL A 39 -4.89 9.30 -2.70
C VAL A 39 -6.23 8.66 -2.98
N LEU A 40 -6.20 7.35 -3.19
CA LEU A 40 -7.37 6.47 -3.31
C LEU A 40 -7.52 5.66 -2.03
N CYS A 41 -8.75 5.40 -1.62
CA CYS A 41 -9.04 4.55 -0.45
C CYS A 41 -10.17 3.57 -0.77
N THR A 42 -10.15 2.45 -0.08
CA THR A 42 -11.30 1.55 -0.02
C THR A 42 -12.36 2.15 0.90
N TYR A 43 -13.62 2.10 0.46
CA TYR A 43 -14.79 2.43 1.28
C TYR A 43 -15.78 1.27 1.28
N VAL A 44 -16.32 0.95 2.44
CA VAL A 44 -17.33 -0.09 2.66
C VAL A 44 -18.60 0.54 3.24
N CYS A 45 -19.74 0.30 2.62
CA CYS A 45 -21.01 0.81 3.08
C CYS A 45 -21.60 -0.05 4.19
N ARG A 46 -21.84 0.51 5.36
CA ARG A 46 -22.47 -0.20 6.48
C ARG A 46 -23.94 -0.54 6.23
N GLY A 47 -24.62 0.17 5.29
CA GLY A 47 -26.04 -0.07 5.01
C GLY A 47 -26.29 -1.17 3.98
N CYS A 48 -25.38 -1.37 3.00
CA CYS A 48 -25.62 -2.36 1.93
C CYS A 48 -24.36 -3.20 1.59
N SER A 49 -23.33 -3.15 2.40
CA SER A 49 -22.06 -3.86 2.25
C SER A 49 -21.34 -3.65 0.90
N HIS A 50 -21.79 -2.69 0.08
CA HIS A 50 -21.12 -2.36 -1.16
C HIS A 50 -19.77 -1.69 -0.85
N TRP A 51 -18.71 -2.21 -1.44
CA TRP A 51 -17.40 -1.58 -1.37
C TRP A 51 -17.02 -0.93 -2.70
N SER A 52 -16.19 0.09 -2.63
CA SER A 52 -15.65 0.75 -3.84
C SER A 52 -14.36 1.47 -3.54
N PRO A 53 -13.38 1.44 -4.47
CA PRO A 53 -12.25 2.33 -4.44
C PRO A 53 -12.70 3.74 -4.83
N SER A 54 -12.18 4.76 -4.18
CA SER A 54 -12.38 6.13 -4.64
C SER A 54 -11.37 7.10 -4.05
N LYS A 55 -11.22 8.27 -4.68
CA LYS A 55 -10.39 9.36 -4.17
C LYS A 55 -10.80 9.71 -2.74
N TYR A 56 -9.79 9.89 -1.87
CA TYR A 56 -10.03 10.33 -0.51
C TYR A 56 -10.73 11.68 -0.46
N ARG A 57 -11.81 11.75 0.28
CA ARG A 57 -12.61 12.96 0.55
C ARG A 57 -13.14 12.96 1.99
N GLY A 58 -12.31 12.49 2.93
CA GLY A 58 -12.67 12.29 4.31
C GLY A 58 -13.00 10.83 4.65
N PRO A 59 -13.12 10.51 5.94
CA PRO A 59 -13.31 9.14 6.42
C PRO A 59 -14.70 8.56 6.13
N ILE A 60 -15.68 9.39 5.80
CA ILE A 60 -17.07 8.99 5.53
C ILE A 60 -17.57 9.66 4.25
N LYS A 61 -18.18 8.87 3.38
CA LYS A 61 -18.80 9.40 2.15
C LYS A 61 -20.16 8.77 1.85
N ARG A 62 -20.85 9.29 0.82
CA ARG A 62 -22.06 8.66 0.27
C ARG A 62 -21.70 7.39 -0.48
N CYS A 63 -22.47 6.32 -0.20
CA CYS A 63 -22.35 5.06 -0.93
C CYS A 63 -22.82 5.26 -2.38
N GLN A 64 -22.04 4.77 -3.33
CA GLN A 64 -22.37 4.86 -4.76
C GLN A 64 -23.56 3.97 -5.15
N LYS A 65 -23.84 2.90 -4.38
CA LYS A 65 -24.92 1.96 -4.65
C LYS A 65 -26.26 2.38 -4.03
N CYS A 66 -26.29 2.68 -2.72
CA CYS A 66 -27.53 2.98 -2.00
C CYS A 66 -27.73 4.47 -1.70
N GLY A 67 -26.77 5.35 -2.00
CA GLY A 67 -26.86 6.79 -1.79
C GLY A 67 -26.74 7.27 -0.34
N GLN A 68 -26.77 6.37 0.64
CA GLN A 68 -26.67 6.73 2.06
C GLN A 68 -25.26 7.23 2.41
N ARG A 69 -25.15 8.16 3.35
CA ARG A 69 -23.86 8.63 3.91
C ARG A 69 -23.35 7.62 4.94
N SER A 70 -23.05 6.41 4.51
CA SER A 70 -22.70 5.27 5.34
C SER A 70 -21.52 4.45 4.80
N ALA A 71 -20.77 4.97 3.82
CA ALA A 71 -19.55 4.36 3.34
C ALA A 71 -18.36 4.90 4.14
N PHE A 72 -17.65 3.99 4.83
CA PHE A 72 -16.50 4.24 5.71
C PHE A 72 -15.28 3.53 5.17
N MET A 73 -14.08 3.95 5.56
CA MET A 73 -12.89 3.15 5.37
C MET A 73 -13.01 1.83 6.15
N PRO A 74 -12.49 0.70 5.63
CA PRO A 74 -12.67 -0.62 6.25
C PRO A 74 -12.03 -0.68 7.63
N ASN A 75 -12.56 -1.52 8.50
CA ASN A 75 -11.99 -1.80 9.82
C ASN A 75 -12.27 -3.27 10.20
N VAL A 76 -11.77 -3.71 11.34
CA VAL A 76 -11.90 -5.11 11.80
C VAL A 76 -13.36 -5.58 11.87
N GLY A 77 -14.31 -4.69 12.21
CA GLY A 77 -15.74 -5.03 12.29
C GLY A 77 -16.49 -4.94 10.96
N HIS A 78 -15.93 -4.22 9.98
CA HIS A 78 -16.52 -3.98 8.66
C HIS A 78 -15.42 -3.94 7.60
N GLY A 79 -14.81 -5.10 7.37
CA GLY A 79 -13.79 -5.33 6.35
C GLY A 79 -14.39 -5.81 5.03
N LEU A 80 -13.50 -6.34 4.21
CA LEU A 80 -13.83 -7.03 2.95
C LEU A 80 -13.72 -8.54 3.16
N SER A 81 -14.45 -9.32 2.36
CA SER A 81 -14.20 -10.75 2.23
C SER A 81 -12.84 -10.98 1.55
N ILE A 82 -12.31 -12.20 1.63
CA ILE A 82 -11.06 -12.57 0.96
C ILE A 82 -11.16 -12.33 -0.55
N GLU A 83 -12.29 -12.70 -1.16
CA GLU A 83 -12.53 -12.53 -2.59
C GLU A 83 -12.58 -11.03 -3.00
N GLU A 84 -13.07 -10.18 -2.12
CA GLU A 84 -13.09 -8.73 -2.33
C GLU A 84 -11.71 -8.12 -2.11
N LEU A 85 -10.96 -8.60 -1.12
CA LEU A 85 -9.59 -8.17 -0.86
C LEU A 85 -8.66 -8.52 -2.02
N ILE A 86 -8.79 -9.71 -2.62
CA ILE A 86 -8.09 -10.08 -3.86
C ILE A 86 -8.36 -9.06 -4.97
N LYS A 87 -9.61 -8.60 -5.12
CA LYS A 87 -9.93 -7.56 -6.10
C LYS A 87 -9.24 -6.23 -5.80
N VAL A 88 -9.06 -5.89 -4.52
CA VAL A 88 -8.30 -4.70 -4.12
C VAL A 88 -6.83 -4.85 -4.50
N TYR A 89 -6.19 -5.99 -4.20
CA TYR A 89 -4.80 -6.24 -4.61
C TYR A 89 -4.63 -6.17 -6.13
N ASN A 90 -5.56 -6.69 -6.90
CA ASN A 90 -5.53 -6.63 -8.37
C ASN A 90 -5.69 -5.21 -8.96
N LEU A 91 -5.94 -4.18 -8.14
CA LEU A 91 -5.89 -2.78 -8.58
C LEU A 91 -4.47 -2.20 -8.54
N PHE A 92 -3.51 -2.90 -7.93
CA PHE A 92 -2.17 -2.36 -7.69
C PHE A 92 -1.20 -2.75 -8.79
N ASP A 93 -0.44 -1.78 -9.27
CA ASP A 93 0.71 -2.02 -10.14
C ASP A 93 1.97 -2.32 -9.34
N LEU A 94 2.04 -1.84 -8.10
CA LEU A 94 3.14 -2.05 -7.15
C LEU A 94 2.59 -1.99 -5.73
N TYR A 95 2.90 -2.99 -4.91
CA TYR A 95 2.64 -2.97 -3.47
C TYR A 95 3.89 -2.49 -2.72
N VAL A 96 3.71 -1.58 -1.78
CA VAL A 96 4.82 -1.02 -0.99
C VAL A 96 4.62 -1.31 0.50
N GLN A 97 5.50 -2.14 1.07
CA GLN A 97 5.59 -2.40 2.51
C GLN A 97 6.63 -1.48 3.13
N TYR A 98 6.22 -0.28 3.52
CA TYR A 98 7.09 0.77 4.05
C TYR A 98 7.04 0.82 5.58
N ALA A 99 7.37 -0.31 6.22
CA ALA A 99 7.33 -0.46 7.66
C ALA A 99 8.73 -0.37 8.27
N ILE A 100 8.82 0.11 9.51
CA ILE A 100 10.08 0.18 10.28
C ILE A 100 10.50 -1.18 10.84
N CYS A 101 9.55 -2.11 10.93
CA CYS A 101 9.74 -3.49 11.36
C CYS A 101 8.43 -4.27 11.12
N GLU A 102 8.55 -5.54 10.83
CA GLU A 102 7.42 -6.48 10.72
C GLU A 102 7.75 -7.82 11.37
N GLY A 103 6.73 -8.47 11.94
CA GLY A 103 6.85 -9.85 12.42
C GLY A 103 6.80 -10.87 11.27
N PHE A 104 5.93 -10.65 10.29
CA PHE A 104 5.82 -11.44 9.06
C PHE A 104 5.47 -10.57 7.85
N GLY A 105 4.51 -9.64 8.00
CA GLY A 105 4.07 -8.79 6.91
C GLY A 105 3.11 -9.49 5.95
N MET A 106 2.03 -10.07 6.45
CA MET A 106 1.01 -10.77 5.64
C MET A 106 0.60 -10.02 4.37
N PRO A 107 0.33 -8.69 4.40
CA PRO A 107 -0.15 -7.98 3.22
C PRO A 107 0.83 -8.01 2.03
N GLN A 108 2.14 -8.03 2.26
CA GLN A 108 3.13 -8.13 1.18
C GLN A 108 3.11 -9.52 0.51
N VAL A 109 2.85 -10.59 1.29
CA VAL A 109 2.71 -11.95 0.77
C VAL A 109 1.39 -12.08 -0.01
N GLU A 110 0.30 -11.56 0.53
CA GLU A 110 -1.01 -11.55 -0.14
C GLU A 110 -0.95 -10.80 -1.48
N ALA A 111 -0.27 -9.64 -1.53
CA ALA A 111 -0.02 -8.91 -2.77
C ALA A 111 0.78 -9.76 -3.77
N ALA A 112 1.85 -10.40 -3.33
CA ALA A 112 2.68 -11.27 -4.16
C ALA A 112 1.90 -12.47 -4.69
N CYS A 113 1.07 -13.13 -3.88
CA CYS A 113 0.16 -14.21 -4.32
C CYS A 113 -0.82 -13.74 -5.40
N CYS A 114 -1.26 -12.49 -5.36
CA CYS A 114 -2.05 -11.87 -6.41
C CYS A 114 -1.23 -11.51 -7.67
N GLY A 115 0.09 -11.70 -7.64
CA GLY A 115 1.01 -11.34 -8.73
C GLY A 115 1.34 -9.84 -8.79
N VAL A 116 1.11 -9.12 -7.69
CA VAL A 116 1.49 -7.71 -7.57
C VAL A 116 2.96 -7.62 -7.20
N PRO A 117 3.82 -6.94 -7.98
CA PRO A 117 5.20 -6.70 -7.60
C PRO A 117 5.29 -6.01 -6.24
N VAL A 118 6.24 -6.46 -5.40
CA VAL A 118 6.39 -5.98 -4.02
C VAL A 118 7.67 -5.17 -3.88
N ALA A 119 7.57 -3.99 -3.29
CA ALA A 119 8.70 -3.24 -2.74
C ALA A 119 8.61 -3.25 -1.22
N ALA A 120 9.62 -3.76 -0.53
CA ALA A 120 9.60 -3.86 0.93
C ALA A 120 10.94 -3.45 1.52
N VAL A 121 10.91 -2.94 2.76
CA VAL A 121 12.12 -2.53 3.46
C VAL A 121 13.03 -3.75 3.70
N ASN A 122 14.29 -3.63 3.33
CA ASN A 122 15.28 -4.70 3.45
C ASN A 122 15.72 -4.89 4.91
N TYR A 123 14.76 -5.24 5.76
CA TYR A 123 14.95 -5.42 7.19
C TYR A 123 13.87 -6.30 7.80
N SER A 124 14.22 -7.08 8.85
CA SER A 124 13.36 -8.03 9.56
C SER A 124 12.68 -9.03 8.62
N ALA A 125 11.48 -9.50 8.92
CA ALA A 125 10.77 -10.45 8.08
C ALA A 125 10.48 -9.96 6.64
N MET A 126 10.47 -8.64 6.40
CA MET A 126 10.27 -8.09 5.05
C MET A 126 11.43 -8.43 4.11
N GLU A 127 12.66 -8.55 4.63
CA GLU A 127 13.84 -8.91 3.84
C GLU A 127 13.68 -10.29 3.20
N ASP A 128 13.21 -11.28 3.97
CA ASP A 128 13.02 -12.63 3.47
C ASP A 128 11.91 -12.68 2.41
N VAL A 129 10.78 -12.01 2.66
CA VAL A 129 9.69 -11.97 1.69
C VAL A 129 10.12 -11.31 0.39
N VAL A 130 10.79 -10.17 0.42
CA VAL A 130 11.22 -9.47 -0.79
C VAL A 130 12.25 -10.28 -1.59
N LYS A 131 13.11 -11.05 -0.93
CA LYS A 131 14.04 -11.97 -1.59
C LYS A 131 13.32 -13.11 -2.29
N HIS A 132 12.40 -13.80 -1.58
CA HIS A 132 11.68 -14.95 -2.12
C HIS A 132 10.75 -14.56 -3.26
N THR A 133 10.07 -13.44 -3.15
CA THR A 133 9.18 -12.94 -4.19
C THR A 133 9.89 -12.23 -5.34
N ASN A 134 11.22 -12.19 -5.34
CA ASN A 134 11.98 -11.45 -6.34
C ASN A 134 11.56 -9.95 -6.40
N GLY A 135 11.16 -9.38 -5.25
CA GLY A 135 10.67 -8.02 -5.11
C GLY A 135 11.77 -6.97 -5.19
N TYR A 136 11.45 -5.74 -4.81
CA TYR A 136 12.36 -4.61 -4.76
C TYR A 136 12.75 -4.32 -3.31
N PRO A 137 14.00 -4.61 -2.87
CA PRO A 137 14.44 -4.30 -1.52
C PRO A 137 14.65 -2.79 -1.36
N ILE A 138 13.89 -2.15 -0.48
CA ILE A 138 14.07 -0.74 -0.13
C ILE A 138 15.24 -0.63 0.85
N LYS A 139 16.24 0.20 0.55
CA LYS A 139 17.41 0.40 1.42
C LYS A 139 17.01 0.98 2.77
N VAL A 140 17.66 0.51 3.82
CA VAL A 140 17.62 1.11 5.14
C VAL A 140 18.54 2.33 5.14
N GLN A 141 17.98 3.50 5.47
CA GLN A 141 18.74 4.74 5.58
C GLN A 141 19.54 4.79 6.88
N LYS A 142 18.91 4.41 7.98
CA LYS A 142 19.52 4.32 9.31
C LYS A 142 18.78 3.36 10.21
N MET A 143 19.48 2.81 11.19
CA MET A 143 18.87 2.09 12.32
C MET A 143 18.66 3.04 13.50
N PHE A 144 17.62 2.80 14.27
CA PHE A 144 17.38 3.48 15.53
C PHE A 144 16.83 2.50 16.57
N ARG A 145 17.01 2.86 17.84
CA ARG A 145 16.48 2.08 18.94
C ARG A 145 15.21 2.74 19.49
N GLU A 146 14.13 1.97 19.49
CA GLU A 146 12.85 2.43 20.00
C GLU A 146 12.91 2.50 21.54
N LEU A 147 12.55 3.66 22.11
CA LEU A 147 12.73 3.90 23.56
C LEU A 147 11.87 2.99 24.44
N ASN A 148 10.63 2.70 24.01
CA ASN A 148 9.68 1.95 24.84
C ASN A 148 9.96 0.45 24.87
N THR A 149 10.45 -0.13 23.77
CA THR A 149 10.66 -1.57 23.62
C THR A 149 12.13 -1.96 23.63
N ASN A 150 13.05 -1.00 23.51
CA ASN A 150 14.48 -1.18 23.31
C ASN A 150 14.82 -2.00 22.04
N ALA A 151 13.86 -2.18 21.15
CA ALA A 151 14.05 -2.90 19.89
C ALA A 151 14.73 -2.03 18.84
N GLU A 152 15.52 -2.64 17.98
CA GLU A 152 16.06 -1.97 16.80
C GLU A 152 14.99 -1.87 15.71
N ARG A 153 14.97 -0.72 15.03
CA ARG A 153 14.03 -0.40 13.96
C ARG A 153 14.80 0.20 12.78
N ALA A 154 14.31 -0.06 11.57
CA ALA A 154 14.88 0.47 10.36
C ALA A 154 14.13 1.71 9.88
N TYR A 155 14.86 2.80 9.64
CA TYR A 155 14.33 3.93 8.87
C TYR A 155 14.58 3.67 7.39
N PRO A 156 13.53 3.48 6.57
CA PRO A 156 13.71 3.26 5.14
C PRO A 156 14.11 4.54 4.41
N SER A 157 14.77 4.38 3.25
CA SER A 157 15.15 5.50 2.39
C SER A 157 14.01 5.91 1.47
N ASN A 158 13.54 7.14 1.63
CA ASN A 158 12.54 7.75 0.74
C ASN A 158 13.07 7.88 -0.69
N GLU A 159 14.34 8.28 -0.84
CA GLU A 159 15.00 8.47 -2.12
C GLU A 159 15.06 7.15 -2.90
N HIS A 160 15.47 6.07 -2.22
CA HIS A 160 15.56 4.77 -2.88
C HIS A 160 14.17 4.20 -3.23
N LEU A 161 13.14 4.45 -2.41
CA LEU A 161 11.77 4.09 -2.80
C LEU A 161 11.32 4.86 -4.04
N ALA A 162 11.61 6.17 -4.12
CA ALA A 162 11.29 6.96 -5.31
C ALA A 162 12.00 6.40 -6.55
N GLU A 163 13.29 6.05 -6.48
CA GLU A 163 14.04 5.40 -7.56
C GLU A 163 13.40 4.07 -7.99
N ILE A 164 12.94 3.26 -7.04
CA ILE A 164 12.23 2.00 -7.35
C ILE A 164 10.94 2.27 -8.11
N ILE A 165 10.12 3.22 -7.66
CA ILE A 165 8.85 3.60 -8.30
C ILE A 165 9.12 4.11 -9.72
N GLU A 166 10.06 5.04 -9.89
CA GLU A 166 10.45 5.57 -11.20
C GLU A 166 10.96 4.47 -12.13
N THR A 167 11.83 3.60 -11.64
CA THR A 167 12.36 2.48 -12.41
C THR A 167 11.24 1.54 -12.84
N HIS A 168 10.36 1.12 -11.93
CA HIS A 168 9.26 0.20 -12.21
C HIS A 168 8.32 0.76 -13.28
N PHE A 169 7.88 2.00 -13.15
CA PHE A 169 6.91 2.63 -14.05
C PHE A 169 7.53 3.18 -15.35
N SER A 170 8.86 3.31 -15.43
CA SER A 170 9.54 3.64 -16.69
C SER A 170 9.67 2.45 -17.65
N LYS A 171 9.57 1.22 -17.12
CA LYS A 171 9.66 0.00 -17.93
C LYS A 171 8.40 -0.23 -18.76
N ASP A 172 8.56 -1.00 -19.84
CA ASP A 172 7.45 -1.38 -20.71
C ASP A 172 6.48 -2.38 -20.04
N GLU A 173 5.37 -2.64 -20.68
CA GLU A 173 4.34 -3.55 -20.20
C GLU A 173 4.87 -4.98 -20.08
N LYS A 174 5.67 -5.44 -21.04
CA LYS A 174 6.26 -6.79 -21.03
C LYS A 174 7.12 -7.04 -19.79
N PHE A 175 7.93 -6.05 -19.40
CA PHE A 175 8.71 -6.13 -18.18
C PHE A 175 7.82 -6.26 -16.96
N ARG A 176 6.77 -5.44 -16.83
CA ARG A 176 5.85 -5.49 -15.69
C ARG A 176 5.07 -6.80 -15.62
N GLU A 177 4.62 -7.33 -16.76
CA GLU A 177 3.99 -8.65 -16.84
C GLU A 177 4.94 -9.78 -16.42
N GLN A 178 6.21 -9.73 -16.85
CA GLN A 178 7.19 -10.72 -16.43
C GLN A 178 7.46 -10.61 -14.94
N LYS A 179 7.61 -9.40 -14.40
CA LYS A 179 7.80 -9.16 -12.98
C LYS A 179 6.63 -9.69 -12.14
N SER A 180 5.38 -9.54 -12.61
CA SER A 180 4.19 -10.11 -11.99
C SER A 180 4.22 -11.65 -11.94
N LYS A 181 4.69 -12.30 -13.01
CA LYS A 181 4.86 -13.76 -13.05
C LYS A 181 5.94 -14.24 -12.09
N ASP A 182 7.09 -13.55 -12.07
CA ASP A 182 8.23 -13.88 -11.21
C ASP A 182 7.86 -13.80 -9.73
N VAL A 183 7.14 -12.74 -9.34
CA VAL A 183 6.66 -12.55 -7.97
C VAL A 183 5.73 -13.68 -7.54
N ARG A 184 4.80 -14.08 -8.41
CA ARG A 184 3.84 -15.16 -8.11
C ARG A 184 4.50 -16.53 -8.02
N GLN A 185 5.63 -16.76 -8.70
CA GLN A 185 6.39 -18.02 -8.60
C GLN A 185 7.21 -18.13 -7.31
N GLY A 186 7.52 -17.01 -6.67
CA GLY A 186 8.25 -16.96 -5.41
C GLY A 186 7.37 -17.07 -4.15
N THR A 187 6.06 -17.22 -4.31
CA THR A 187 5.08 -17.40 -3.24
C THR A 187 4.55 -18.83 -3.21
#